data_47957812ba48e09d65cf33d72198e5e2
#
_entry.id   47957812ba48e09d65cf33d72198e5e2
#
_cell.length_a   1.000
_cell.length_b   1.000
_cell.length_c   1.000
_cell.angle_alpha   90.00
_cell.angle_beta   90.00
_cell.angle_gamma   90.00
#
_symmetry.space_group_name_H-M   'P 1'
#
loop_
_entity.id
_entity.type
_entity.pdbx_description
1 polymer ?
#
loop_
_entity_poly.entity_id
_entity_poly.type
_entity_poly.pdbx_seq_one_letter_code
_entity_poly.pdbx_strand_id
1 'polypeptide(L)' 'MEQYEFTTPNNTKFDITSEEVATGWLTVVKVTNKQGEVSKYAWISPYDQSISDDRADLQRIVDIVRNNY' A
#
# COMPACT_ATOMS: atom_id res chain seq x y z
N MET A 1 -0.39 -3.86 14.22
CA MET A 1 0.22 -3.51 12.91
C MET A 1 0.28 -4.75 12.04
N GLU A 2 -0.11 -4.62 10.79
CA GLU A 2 -0.01 -5.69 9.80
C GLU A 2 1.04 -5.32 8.77
N GLN A 3 1.78 -6.31 8.29
CA GLN A 3 2.82 -6.09 7.30
C GLN A 3 2.76 -7.18 6.24
N TYR A 4 2.82 -6.76 4.98
CA TYR A 4 2.85 -7.66 3.83
C TYR A 4 4.05 -7.29 2.96
N GLU A 5 4.70 -8.31 2.40
CA GLU A 5 5.84 -8.12 1.53
C GLU A 5 5.76 -9.10 0.37
N PHE A 6 5.97 -8.60 -0.85
CA PHE A 6 6.05 -9.47 -2.02
C PHE A 6 6.96 -8.87 -3.08
N THR A 7 7.49 -9.73 -3.94
CA THR A 7 8.36 -9.32 -5.04
C THR A 7 7.75 -9.84 -6.34
N THR A 8 7.68 -8.96 -7.35
CA THR A 8 7.15 -9.30 -8.66
C THR A 8 8.21 -10.02 -9.52
N PRO A 9 7.82 -10.69 -10.63
CA PRO A 9 8.79 -11.34 -11.52
C PRO A 9 9.84 -10.39 -12.10
N ASN A 10 9.57 -9.09 -12.20
CA ASN A 10 10.54 -8.11 -12.67
C ASN A 10 11.43 -7.52 -11.57
N ASN A 11 11.46 -8.16 -10.40
CA ASN A 11 12.28 -7.76 -9.23
C ASN A 11 11.88 -6.41 -8.61
N THR A 12 10.61 -6.05 -8.69
CA THR A 12 10.07 -4.92 -7.94
C THR A 12 9.52 -5.43 -6.61
N LYS A 13 10.03 -4.89 -5.51
CA LYS A 13 9.65 -5.29 -4.15
C LYS A 13 8.62 -4.31 -3.60
N PHE A 14 7.55 -4.86 -3.03
CA PHE A 14 6.49 -4.10 -2.38
C PHE A 14 6.45 -4.43 -0.89
N ASP A 15 6.53 -3.41 -0.04
CA ASP A 15 6.34 -3.52 1.41
C ASP A 15 5.10 -2.72 1.77
N ILE A 16 4.08 -3.39 2.28
CA ILE A 16 2.81 -2.77 2.67
C ILE A 16 2.64 -2.93 4.16
N THR A 17 2.47 -1.82 4.86
CA THR A 17 2.17 -1.82 6.29
C THR A 17 0.84 -1.16 6.56
N SER A 18 0.09 -1.71 7.50
CA SER A 18 -1.17 -1.16 7.95
C SER A 18 -1.14 -1.04 9.47
N GLU A 19 -1.41 0.13 9.99
CA GLU A 19 -1.29 0.47 11.40
C GLU A 19 -2.50 1.24 11.87
N GLU A 20 -3.02 0.86 13.04
CA GLU A 20 -4.10 1.58 13.68
C GLU A 20 -3.57 2.91 14.24
N VAL A 21 -4.23 4.01 13.88
CA VAL A 21 -3.91 5.35 14.38
C VAL A 21 -5.17 5.98 14.95
N ALA A 22 -5.04 7.16 15.57
CA ALA A 22 -6.17 7.81 16.24
C ALA A 22 -7.38 8.07 15.34
N THR A 23 -7.15 8.37 14.06
CA THR A 23 -8.20 8.74 13.10
C THR A 23 -8.63 7.63 12.16
N GLY A 24 -7.98 6.47 12.21
CA GLY A 24 -8.30 5.36 11.30
C GLY A 24 -7.15 4.38 11.15
N TRP A 25 -6.98 3.87 9.94
CA TRP A 25 -5.90 2.95 9.58
C TRP A 25 -4.94 3.66 8.63
N LEU A 26 -3.68 3.76 9.03
CA LEU A 26 -2.62 4.28 8.15
C LEU A 26 -2.05 3.13 7.34
N THR A 27 -2.12 3.26 6.01
CA THR A 27 -1.51 2.31 5.10
C THR A 27 -0.32 2.97 4.41
N VAL A 28 0.82 2.31 4.44
CA VAL A 28 2.04 2.78 3.77
C VAL A 28 2.51 1.70 2.80
N VAL A 29 2.73 2.08 1.55
CA VAL A 29 3.27 1.20 0.52
C VAL A 29 4.65 1.71 0.12
N LYS A 30 5.67 0.91 0.35
CA LYS A 30 7.04 1.21 -0.07
C LYS A 30 7.38 0.32 -1.25
N VAL A 31 7.78 0.93 -2.35
CA VAL A 31 8.13 0.23 -3.59
C VAL A 31 9.61 0.40 -3.87
N THR A 32 10.31 -0.71 -4.02
CA THR A 32 11.74 -0.71 -4.40
C THR A 32 11.85 -1.40 -5.75
N ASN A 33 12.31 -0.67 -6.78
CA ASN A 33 12.48 -1.26 -8.10
C ASN A 33 13.80 -2.04 -8.21
N LYS A 34 14.03 -2.68 -9.36
CA LYS A 34 15.23 -3.49 -9.57
C LYS A 34 16.53 -2.68 -9.53
N GLN A 35 16.46 -1.35 -9.73
CA GLN A 35 17.62 -0.47 -9.63
C GLN A 35 17.87 0.02 -8.19
N GLY A 36 17.02 -0.35 -7.24
CA GLY A 36 17.14 0.09 -5.86
C GLY A 36 16.47 1.43 -5.56
N GLU A 37 15.76 2.02 -6.52
CA GLU A 37 15.01 3.24 -6.30
C GLU A 37 13.77 2.98 -5.46
N VAL A 38 13.51 3.84 -4.48
CA VAL A 38 12.42 3.67 -3.51
C VAL A 38 11.38 4.74 -3.70
N SER A 39 10.11 4.34 -3.78
CA SER A 39 8.95 5.22 -3.79
C SER A 39 8.06 4.86 -2.61
N LYS A 40 7.43 5.87 -1.97
CA LYS A 40 6.51 5.65 -0.87
C LYS A 40 5.18 6.30 -1.15
N TYR A 41 4.11 5.58 -0.77
CA TYR A 41 2.73 6.04 -0.84
C TYR A 41 2.09 5.82 0.51
N ALA A 42 1.29 6.77 0.99
CA ALA A 42 0.64 6.65 2.28
C ALA A 42 -0.74 7.31 2.25
N TRP A 43 -1.70 6.69 2.96
CA TRP A 43 -3.02 7.29 3.15
C TRP A 43 -3.65 6.79 4.44
N ILE A 44 -4.66 7.51 4.91
CA ILE A 44 -5.42 7.13 6.10
C ILE A 44 -6.84 6.78 5.68
N SER A 45 -7.32 5.60 6.12
CA SER A 45 -8.69 5.14 5.94
C SER A 45 -9.45 5.34 7.24
N PRO A 46 -10.46 6.24 7.30
CA PRO A 46 -11.20 6.52 8.52
C PRO A 46 -11.92 5.29 9.06
N TYR A 47 -12.08 5.21 10.38
CA TYR A 47 -12.78 4.09 11.03
C TYR A 47 -14.24 3.92 10.60
N ASP A 48 -14.89 5.01 10.25
CA ASP A 48 -16.30 5.02 9.86
C ASP A 48 -16.52 4.81 8.36
N GLN A 49 -15.48 4.42 7.62
CA GLN A 49 -15.62 4.19 6.19
C GLN A 49 -16.53 2.99 5.91
N SER A 50 -17.23 3.04 4.77
CA SER A 50 -18.11 1.98 4.31
C SER A 50 -17.32 0.88 3.58
N ILE A 51 -18.01 -0.24 3.27
CA ILE A 51 -17.43 -1.33 2.47
C ILE A 51 -16.95 -0.84 1.10
N SER A 52 -17.65 0.14 0.51
CA SER A 52 -17.22 0.71 -0.76
C SER A 52 -15.88 1.45 -0.64
N ASP A 53 -15.59 2.02 0.52
CA ASP A 53 -14.31 2.69 0.75
C ASP A 53 -13.18 1.67 0.92
N ASP A 54 -13.47 0.48 1.47
CA ASP A 54 -12.51 -0.63 1.51
C ASP A 54 -12.09 -1.04 0.10
N ARG A 55 -13.03 -1.06 -0.85
CA ARG A 55 -12.73 -1.31 -2.27
C ARG A 55 -11.86 -0.21 -2.85
N ALA A 56 -12.07 1.03 -2.44
CA ALA A 56 -11.24 2.15 -2.89
C ALA A 56 -9.79 1.99 -2.43
N ASP A 57 -9.56 1.51 -1.20
CA ASP A 57 -8.22 1.24 -0.70
C ASP A 57 -7.53 0.14 -1.49
N LEU A 58 -8.26 -0.96 -1.78
CA LEU A 58 -7.74 -2.03 -2.63
C LEU A 58 -7.38 -1.51 -4.02
N GLN A 59 -8.22 -0.63 -4.58
CA GLN A 59 -7.96 -0.05 -5.89
C GLN A 59 -6.70 0.82 -5.88
N ARG A 60 -6.44 1.57 -4.80
CA ARG A 60 -5.21 2.35 -4.65
C ARG A 60 -3.98 1.46 -4.69
N ILE A 61 -4.01 0.33 -3.97
CA ILE A 61 -2.90 -0.63 -3.97
C ILE A 61 -2.70 -1.21 -5.37
N VAL A 62 -3.78 -1.61 -6.04
CA VAL A 62 -3.71 -2.13 -7.41
C VAL A 62 -3.10 -1.11 -8.37
N ASP A 63 -3.49 0.16 -8.26
CA ASP A 63 -2.96 1.23 -9.12
C ASP A 63 -1.47 1.46 -8.87
N ILE A 64 -1.03 1.42 -7.61
CA ILE A 64 0.39 1.54 -7.27
C ILE A 64 1.19 0.38 -7.88
N VAL A 65 0.66 -0.84 -7.78
CA VAL A 65 1.31 -2.01 -8.37
C VAL A 65 1.40 -1.86 -9.89
N ARG A 66 0.33 -1.44 -10.56
CA ARG A 66 0.34 -1.22 -12.01
C ARG A 66 1.34 -0.17 -12.44
N ASN A 67 1.45 0.92 -11.69
CA ASN A 67 2.35 2.03 -12.04
C ASN A 67 3.82 1.67 -11.87
N ASN A 68 4.13 0.67 -11.03
CA ASN A 68 5.51 0.31 -10.67
C ASN A 68 5.90 -1.09 -11.13
N TYR A 69 4.98 -1.84 -11.68
CA TYR A 69 5.22 -3.20 -12.19
C TYR A 69 5.82 -3.15 -13.64
#